data_83bfb2112d82b56cd71797586912590e
#
_entry.id   83bfb2112d82b56cd71797586912590e
#
_cell.length_a   1.000
_cell.length_b   1.000
_cell.length_c   1.000
_cell.angle_alpha   90.00
_cell.angle_beta   90.00
_cell.angle_gamma   90.00
#
_symmetry.space_group_name_H-M   'P 1'
#
loop_
_entity.id
_entity.type
_entity.pdbx_description
1 polymer ?
#
loop_
_entity_poly.entity_id
_entity_poly.type
_entity_poly.pdbx_seq_one_letter_code
_entity_poly.pdbx_strand_id
1 'polypeptide(L)'
;MNFVKAAIVTLLILSFLSFVGCSKTNKDKTEEDTKDKVTTLIQWLKDKDRSVRQMAAEQLGERKETRAVKPLIAALNDSDKSVRWSTAEALGEIKNAHAVKPLINTLNDNDKSVRWSAAGALGEIGPPAVEPLIAALKDSDSRVRQYAAAALGKIKDTRAVKPLITVLKDVDSSTRNAAARALGKIKDAHAVEPLIIALKDDDSSVRRDAAGALGEIKDTRAVQPLIDALKDNNSTVQWCAAEALGKIKDARAVEHLIDTLEDNDRGVWRKA
;
A
#
# COMPACT_ATOMS: atom_id res chain seq x y z
N MET A 1 15.96 13.18 33.65
CA MET A 1 14.72 12.61 34.23
C MET A 1 13.95 11.72 33.23
N ASN A 2 14.36 11.60 31.97
CA ASN A 2 13.66 10.83 30.93
C ASN A 2 14.16 9.38 30.74
N PHE A 3 15.41 9.07 31.12
CA PHE A 3 15.98 7.71 31.01
C PHE A 3 15.35 6.71 31.99
N VAL A 4 14.95 7.16 33.17
CA VAL A 4 14.33 6.29 34.19
C VAL A 4 12.90 5.89 33.79
N LYS A 5 12.15 6.79 33.12
CA LYS A 5 10.79 6.46 32.62
C LYS A 5 10.84 5.48 31.45
N ALA A 6 11.79 5.65 30.51
CA ALA A 6 12.00 4.70 29.42
C ALA A 6 12.41 3.32 29.94
N ALA A 7 13.29 3.25 30.92
CA ALA A 7 13.70 1.99 31.55
C ALA A 7 12.55 1.30 32.31
N ILE A 8 11.69 2.07 33.00
CA ILE A 8 10.52 1.53 33.69
C ILE A 8 9.49 0.99 32.68
N VAL A 9 9.28 1.69 31.56
CA VAL A 9 8.38 1.23 30.49
C VAL A 9 8.92 -0.06 29.83
N THR A 10 10.24 -0.14 29.59
CA THR A 10 10.88 -1.36 29.04
C THR A 10 10.86 -2.53 30.03
N LEU A 11 11.05 -2.26 31.33
CA LEU A 11 10.97 -3.27 32.39
C LEU A 11 9.53 -3.77 32.60
N LEU A 12 8.53 -2.89 32.48
CA LEU A 12 7.12 -3.29 32.51
C LEU A 12 6.76 -4.17 31.31
N ILE A 13 7.31 -3.89 30.12
CA ILE A 13 7.10 -4.73 28.92
C ILE A 13 7.76 -6.12 29.09
N LEU A 14 8.97 -6.19 29.65
CA LEU A 14 9.69 -7.46 29.88
C LEU A 14 9.05 -8.31 31.00
N SER A 15 8.52 -7.69 32.05
CA SER A 15 7.78 -8.42 33.11
C SER A 15 6.44 -8.98 32.61
N PHE A 16 5.88 -8.43 31.53
CA PHE A 16 4.64 -8.88 30.91
C PHE A 16 4.83 -10.14 30.05
N LEU A 17 6.03 -10.40 29.55
CA LEU A 17 6.34 -11.58 28.71
C LEU A 17 6.69 -12.83 29.56
N SER A 18 6.93 -12.70 30.86
CA SER A 18 7.47 -13.78 31.70
C SER A 18 6.41 -14.57 32.48
N PHE A 19 5.11 -14.28 32.34
CA PHE A 19 4.08 -14.97 33.13
C PHE A 19 3.12 -15.79 32.25
N VAL A 20 3.66 -16.80 31.54
CA VAL A 20 2.87 -17.91 30.99
C VAL A 20 3.36 -19.20 31.63
N GLY A 21 2.83 -19.50 32.79
CA GLY A 21 3.06 -20.75 33.51
C GLY A 21 1.79 -21.17 34.27
N CYS A 22 1.04 -22.06 33.65
CA CYS A 22 0.18 -23.09 34.21
C CYS A 22 -0.69 -22.79 35.43
N SER A 23 -2.03 -22.66 35.26
CA SER A 23 -3.02 -23.43 36.05
C SER A 23 -4.44 -23.24 35.50
N LYS A 24 -5.19 -24.31 35.40
CA LYS A 24 -6.60 -24.41 34.96
C LYS A 24 -7.57 -23.89 36.03
N THR A 25 -7.73 -22.57 36.18
CA THR A 25 -8.86 -21.93 36.87
C THR A 25 -8.75 -20.40 36.75
N ASN A 26 -8.71 -19.79 35.54
CA ASN A 26 -8.66 -18.32 35.46
C ASN A 26 -9.11 -17.74 34.11
N LYS A 27 -10.18 -18.26 33.52
CA LYS A 27 -10.74 -17.61 32.33
C LYS A 27 -11.26 -16.21 32.62
N ASP A 28 -11.87 -16.02 33.77
CA ASP A 28 -12.46 -14.72 34.17
C ASP A 28 -11.39 -13.67 34.58
N LYS A 29 -10.32 -14.08 35.29
CA LYS A 29 -9.22 -13.18 35.65
C LYS A 29 -8.39 -12.72 34.46
N THR A 30 -8.22 -13.56 33.44
CA THR A 30 -7.47 -13.18 32.22
C THR A 30 -8.24 -12.21 31.33
N GLU A 31 -9.57 -12.28 31.29
CA GLU A 31 -10.39 -11.33 30.55
C GLU A 31 -10.47 -9.96 31.25
N GLU A 32 -10.55 -9.93 32.56
CA GLU A 32 -10.57 -8.68 33.35
C GLU A 32 -9.20 -7.96 33.31
N ASP A 33 -8.10 -8.70 33.40
CA ASP A 33 -6.74 -8.18 33.32
C ASP A 33 -6.41 -7.68 31.90
N THR A 34 -6.89 -8.34 30.85
CA THR A 34 -6.74 -7.86 29.46
C THR A 34 -7.63 -6.65 29.16
N LYS A 35 -8.81 -6.56 29.76
CA LYS A 35 -9.74 -5.45 29.61
C LYS A 35 -9.19 -4.16 30.25
N ASP A 36 -8.51 -4.29 31.39
CA ASP A 36 -7.87 -3.17 32.08
C ASP A 36 -6.66 -2.65 31.28
N LYS A 37 -5.84 -3.55 30.71
CA LYS A 37 -4.69 -3.20 29.86
C LYS A 37 -5.10 -2.42 28.62
N VAL A 38 -6.17 -2.83 27.93
CA VAL A 38 -6.66 -2.13 26.76
C VAL A 38 -7.19 -0.75 27.12
N THR A 39 -7.88 -0.60 28.24
CA THR A 39 -8.34 0.69 28.74
C THR A 39 -7.16 1.63 29.01
N THR A 40 -6.10 1.12 29.60
CA THR A 40 -4.85 1.87 29.84
C THR A 40 -4.20 2.30 28.53
N LEU A 41 -4.08 1.42 27.53
CA LEU A 41 -3.55 1.75 26.21
C LEU A 41 -4.38 2.85 25.51
N ILE A 42 -5.71 2.77 25.60
CA ILE A 42 -6.61 3.81 25.06
C ILE A 42 -6.38 5.16 25.76
N GLN A 43 -6.11 5.18 27.05
CA GLN A 43 -5.75 6.41 27.76
C GLN A 43 -4.39 6.96 27.30
N TRP A 44 -3.41 6.07 27.06
CA TRP A 44 -2.07 6.44 26.59
C TRP A 44 -2.05 7.05 25.18
N LEU A 45 -3.08 6.83 24.36
CA LEU A 45 -3.23 7.57 23.11
C LEU A 45 -3.35 9.11 23.30
N LYS A 46 -3.56 9.58 24.53
CA LYS A 46 -3.66 10.99 24.89
C LYS A 46 -2.50 11.47 25.76
N ASP A 47 -1.46 10.67 25.94
CA ASP A 47 -0.31 11.04 26.78
C ASP A 47 0.42 12.27 26.21
N LYS A 48 1.10 13.02 27.07
CA LYS A 48 1.93 14.17 26.67
C LYS A 48 3.13 13.75 25.83
N ASP A 49 3.70 12.57 26.10
CA ASP A 49 4.85 12.03 25.38
C ASP A 49 4.38 11.32 24.12
N ARG A 50 4.87 11.80 22.96
CA ARG A 50 4.58 11.22 21.65
C ARG A 50 4.96 9.74 21.56
N SER A 51 6.05 9.32 22.22
CA SER A 51 6.53 7.93 22.17
C SER A 51 5.55 7.00 22.89
N VAL A 52 4.90 7.48 23.97
CA VAL A 52 3.85 6.74 24.67
C VAL A 52 2.60 6.63 23.79
N ARG A 53 2.18 7.72 23.13
CA ARG A 53 1.04 7.70 22.21
C ARG A 53 1.28 6.76 21.03
N GLN A 54 2.49 6.81 20.43
CA GLN A 54 2.88 5.94 19.32
C GLN A 54 2.83 4.47 19.74
N MET A 55 3.50 4.11 20.84
CA MET A 55 3.51 2.75 21.36
C MET A 55 2.09 2.25 21.68
N ALA A 56 1.24 3.11 22.24
CA ALA A 56 -0.15 2.74 22.52
C ALA A 56 -0.92 2.39 21.23
N ALA A 57 -0.73 3.16 20.15
CA ALA A 57 -1.35 2.87 18.86
C ALA A 57 -0.88 1.53 18.31
N GLU A 58 0.44 1.26 18.30
CA GLU A 58 1.03 0.00 17.85
C GLU A 58 0.48 -1.20 18.62
N GLN A 59 0.50 -1.14 19.95
CA GLN A 59 -0.01 -2.21 20.81
C GLN A 59 -1.50 -2.50 20.61
N LEU A 60 -2.30 -1.47 20.35
CA LEU A 60 -3.73 -1.64 20.08
C LEU A 60 -3.98 -2.29 18.71
N GLY A 61 -3.15 -1.98 17.71
CA GLY A 61 -3.17 -2.62 16.39
C GLY A 61 -2.79 -4.08 16.46
N GLU A 62 -1.61 -4.41 17.02
CA GLU A 62 -1.11 -5.78 17.19
C GLU A 62 -2.12 -6.70 17.88
N ARG A 63 -2.85 -6.16 18.87
CA ARG A 63 -3.91 -6.89 19.59
C ARG A 63 -5.22 -6.95 18.82
N LYS A 64 -5.33 -6.25 17.69
CA LYS A 64 -6.57 -6.11 16.89
C LYS A 64 -7.77 -5.67 17.72
N GLU A 65 -7.53 -4.72 18.63
CA GLU A 65 -8.51 -4.31 19.63
C GLU A 65 -9.61 -3.42 19.03
N THR A 66 -10.77 -3.97 18.77
CA THR A 66 -11.88 -3.27 18.11
C THR A 66 -12.47 -2.12 18.93
N ARG A 67 -12.35 -2.17 20.28
CA ARG A 67 -12.78 -1.07 21.16
C ARG A 67 -11.94 0.19 20.96
N ALA A 68 -10.71 0.03 20.46
CA ALA A 68 -9.80 1.14 20.20
C ALA A 68 -10.07 1.88 18.88
N VAL A 69 -10.96 1.38 18.01
CA VAL A 69 -11.20 1.98 16.69
C VAL A 69 -11.55 3.47 16.78
N LYS A 70 -12.52 3.86 17.63
CA LYS A 70 -12.88 5.28 17.79
C LYS A 70 -11.73 6.12 18.36
N PRO A 71 -11.04 5.72 19.45
CA PRO A 71 -9.84 6.42 19.93
C PRO A 71 -8.73 6.54 18.89
N LEU A 72 -8.44 5.49 18.13
CA LEU A 72 -7.45 5.49 17.05
C LEU A 72 -7.87 6.42 15.91
N ILE A 73 -9.14 6.46 15.52
CA ILE A 73 -9.64 7.42 14.54
C ILE A 73 -9.35 8.86 14.98
N ALA A 74 -9.52 9.18 16.27
CA ALA A 74 -9.18 10.51 16.79
C ALA A 74 -7.66 10.78 16.71
N ALA A 75 -6.83 9.78 16.98
CA ALA A 75 -5.36 9.87 16.95
C ALA A 75 -4.78 10.00 15.52
N LEU A 76 -5.57 9.79 14.45
CA LEU A 76 -5.16 10.14 13.09
C LEU A 76 -4.89 11.64 12.91
N ASN A 77 -5.37 12.49 13.81
CA ASN A 77 -5.14 13.94 13.81
C ASN A 77 -4.05 14.36 14.81
N ASP A 78 -3.22 13.45 15.29
CA ASP A 78 -2.14 13.77 16.23
C ASP A 78 -1.17 14.79 15.62
N SER A 79 -0.61 15.66 16.44
CA SER A 79 0.40 16.64 16.04
C SER A 79 1.68 15.97 15.50
N ASP A 80 2.07 14.83 16.06
CA ASP A 80 3.26 14.09 15.66
C ASP A 80 2.96 13.08 14.54
N LYS A 81 3.72 13.15 13.46
CA LYS A 81 3.55 12.29 12.28
C LYS A 81 3.77 10.81 12.56
N SER A 82 4.65 10.46 13.52
CA SER A 82 4.92 9.06 13.87
C SER A 82 3.70 8.44 14.56
N VAL A 83 3.00 9.24 15.41
CA VAL A 83 1.74 8.80 16.01
C VAL A 83 0.67 8.59 14.94
N ARG A 84 0.50 9.56 14.01
CA ARG A 84 -0.45 9.41 12.91
C ARG A 84 -0.15 8.19 12.03
N TRP A 85 1.15 7.96 11.74
CA TRP A 85 1.61 6.79 10.96
C TRP A 85 1.25 5.48 11.65
N SER A 86 1.67 5.28 12.92
CA SER A 86 1.37 4.07 13.70
C SER A 86 -0.14 3.87 13.89
N THR A 87 -0.88 4.97 14.04
CA THR A 87 -2.34 4.93 14.17
C THR A 87 -3.03 4.43 12.89
N ALA A 88 -2.58 4.90 11.73
CA ALA A 88 -3.11 4.41 10.45
C ALA A 88 -2.81 2.92 10.26
N GLU A 89 -1.60 2.47 10.60
CA GLU A 89 -1.21 1.06 10.56
C GLU A 89 -2.06 0.21 11.49
N ALA A 90 -2.23 0.63 12.75
CA ALA A 90 -3.09 -0.04 13.73
C ALA A 90 -4.53 -0.21 13.25
N LEU A 91 -5.12 0.82 12.63
CA LEU A 91 -6.47 0.73 12.06
C LEU A 91 -6.54 -0.28 10.90
N GLY A 92 -5.46 -0.40 10.11
CA GLY A 92 -5.32 -1.41 9.06
C GLY A 92 -5.29 -2.83 9.62
N GLU A 93 -4.54 -3.06 10.71
CA GLU A 93 -4.44 -4.36 11.38
C GLU A 93 -5.76 -4.80 12.02
N ILE A 94 -6.52 -3.84 12.58
CA ILE A 94 -7.85 -4.09 13.17
C ILE A 94 -8.89 -4.40 12.09
N LYS A 95 -8.71 -3.93 10.84
CA LYS A 95 -9.58 -4.17 9.68
C LYS A 95 -11.05 -3.78 9.88
N ASN A 96 -11.30 -2.71 10.63
CA ASN A 96 -12.66 -2.26 10.89
C ASN A 96 -13.16 -1.25 9.84
N ALA A 97 -14.32 -1.51 9.24
CA ALA A 97 -14.89 -0.68 8.18
C ALA A 97 -15.15 0.79 8.61
N HIS A 98 -15.37 1.07 9.90
CA HIS A 98 -15.55 2.44 10.39
C HIS A 98 -14.31 3.32 10.20
N ALA A 99 -13.11 2.71 10.03
CA ALA A 99 -11.88 3.44 9.77
C ALA A 99 -11.72 3.89 8.30
N VAL A 100 -12.52 3.37 7.37
CA VAL A 100 -12.36 3.62 5.93
C VAL A 100 -12.41 5.11 5.61
N LYS A 101 -13.49 5.82 5.99
CA LYS A 101 -13.64 7.25 5.68
C LYS A 101 -12.56 8.12 6.35
N PRO A 102 -12.24 7.96 7.64
CA PRO A 102 -11.10 8.64 8.27
C PRO A 102 -9.77 8.40 7.56
N LEU A 103 -9.47 7.15 7.17
CA LEU A 103 -8.23 6.83 6.46
C LEU A 103 -8.17 7.44 5.06
N ILE A 104 -9.31 7.56 4.35
CA ILE A 104 -9.36 8.28 3.07
C ILE A 104 -8.99 9.74 3.27
N ASN A 105 -9.50 10.41 4.31
CA ASN A 105 -9.10 11.78 4.62
C ASN A 105 -7.59 11.87 4.91
N THR A 106 -7.02 10.86 5.54
CA THR A 106 -5.57 10.77 5.85
C THR A 106 -4.71 10.59 4.58
N LEU A 107 -5.28 10.22 3.43
CA LEU A 107 -4.55 10.20 2.15
C LEU A 107 -4.06 11.59 1.72
N ASN A 108 -4.57 12.66 2.31
CA ASN A 108 -4.11 14.04 2.12
C ASN A 108 -3.19 14.54 3.23
N ASP A 109 -2.68 13.69 4.11
CA ASP A 109 -1.74 14.10 5.15
C ASP A 109 -0.51 14.79 4.57
N ASN A 110 0.04 15.76 5.28
CA ASN A 110 1.24 16.48 4.85
C ASN A 110 2.48 15.55 4.77
N ASP A 111 2.58 14.55 5.63
CA ASP A 111 3.69 13.59 5.65
C ASP A 111 3.43 12.41 4.69
N LYS A 112 4.41 12.13 3.82
CA LYS A 112 4.31 11.06 2.82
C LYS A 112 4.18 9.67 3.46
N SER A 113 4.84 9.43 4.58
CA SER A 113 4.79 8.12 5.26
C SER A 113 3.41 7.87 5.85
N VAL A 114 2.75 8.92 6.36
CA VAL A 114 1.37 8.82 6.87
C VAL A 114 0.39 8.50 5.73
N ARG A 115 0.51 9.20 4.58
CA ARG A 115 -0.31 8.88 3.40
C ARG A 115 -0.13 7.43 2.94
N TRP A 116 1.14 6.97 2.90
CA TRP A 116 1.47 5.60 2.51
C TRP A 116 0.86 4.57 3.46
N SER A 117 0.97 4.79 4.78
CA SER A 117 0.38 3.93 5.82
C SER A 117 -1.15 3.90 5.71
N ALA A 118 -1.80 5.05 5.51
CA ALA A 118 -3.25 5.13 5.32
C ALA A 118 -3.73 4.32 4.08
N ALA A 119 -3.01 4.44 2.95
CA ALA A 119 -3.31 3.64 1.76
C ALA A 119 -3.09 2.14 2.01
N GLY A 120 -2.03 1.80 2.73
CA GLY A 120 -1.74 0.44 3.19
C GLY A 120 -2.87 -0.14 4.04
N ALA A 121 -3.32 0.65 5.03
CA ALA A 121 -4.42 0.30 5.93
C ALA A 121 -5.75 0.09 5.18
N LEU A 122 -6.09 0.96 4.24
CA LEU A 122 -7.27 0.80 3.38
C LEU A 122 -7.20 -0.50 2.58
N GLY A 123 -6.01 -0.84 2.07
CA GLY A 123 -5.75 -2.11 1.41
C GLY A 123 -5.94 -3.33 2.33
N GLU A 124 -5.55 -3.24 3.60
CA GLU A 124 -5.75 -4.30 4.61
C GLU A 124 -7.22 -4.46 5.05
N ILE A 125 -7.97 -3.36 5.12
CA ILE A 125 -9.41 -3.39 5.39
C ILE A 125 -10.14 -4.12 4.26
N GLY A 126 -9.69 -3.95 3.01
CA GLY A 126 -10.17 -4.72 1.88
C GLY A 126 -11.52 -4.26 1.32
N PRO A 127 -12.45 -5.20 1.01
CA PRO A 127 -13.65 -4.91 0.23
C PRO A 127 -14.53 -3.75 0.72
N PRO A 128 -14.68 -3.47 2.02
CA PRO A 128 -15.45 -2.30 2.48
C PRO A 128 -14.88 -0.95 2.00
N ALA A 129 -13.58 -0.89 1.64
CA ALA A 129 -12.95 0.33 1.17
C ALA A 129 -13.09 0.57 -0.34
N VAL A 130 -13.55 -0.41 -1.12
CA VAL A 130 -13.56 -0.35 -2.60
C VAL A 130 -14.37 0.83 -3.13
N GLU A 131 -15.65 0.91 -2.81
CA GLU A 131 -16.51 1.99 -3.32
C GLU A 131 -16.08 3.39 -2.85
N PRO A 132 -15.74 3.57 -1.55
CA PRO A 132 -15.17 4.84 -1.09
C PRO A 132 -13.85 5.22 -1.79
N LEU A 133 -12.96 4.26 -2.08
CA LEU A 133 -11.73 4.51 -2.83
C LEU A 133 -11.98 4.83 -4.31
N ILE A 134 -12.96 4.18 -4.95
CA ILE A 134 -13.39 4.52 -6.31
C ILE A 134 -13.89 5.98 -6.36
N ALA A 135 -14.64 6.43 -5.35
CA ALA A 135 -15.04 7.83 -5.25
C ALA A 135 -13.81 8.76 -5.08
N ALA A 136 -12.82 8.36 -4.26
CA ALA A 136 -11.59 9.12 -4.03
C ALA A 136 -10.67 9.21 -5.27
N LEU A 137 -10.84 8.36 -6.29
CA LEU A 137 -10.14 8.52 -7.58
C LEU A 137 -10.56 9.81 -8.33
N LYS A 138 -11.62 10.49 -7.90
CA LYS A 138 -12.11 11.74 -8.49
C LYS A 138 -11.79 12.96 -7.61
N ASP A 139 -11.01 12.80 -6.56
CA ASP A 139 -10.65 13.89 -5.66
C ASP A 139 -9.87 14.99 -6.40
N SER A 140 -10.02 16.22 -5.96
CA SER A 140 -9.29 17.36 -6.51
C SER A 140 -7.78 17.27 -6.28
N ASP A 141 -7.35 16.69 -5.15
CA ASP A 141 -5.93 16.51 -4.81
C ASP A 141 -5.38 15.23 -5.48
N SER A 142 -4.35 15.39 -6.30
CA SER A 142 -3.70 14.28 -7.00
C SER A 142 -3.10 13.25 -6.04
N ARG A 143 -2.66 13.68 -4.85
CA ARG A 143 -2.13 12.75 -3.82
C ARG A 143 -3.21 11.79 -3.35
N VAL A 144 -4.42 12.27 -3.12
CA VAL A 144 -5.57 11.42 -2.75
C VAL A 144 -5.86 10.42 -3.87
N ARG A 145 -5.94 10.89 -5.13
CA ARG A 145 -6.18 10.01 -6.29
C ARG A 145 -5.09 8.96 -6.44
N GLN A 146 -3.81 9.35 -6.33
CA GLN A 146 -2.66 8.45 -6.40
C GLN A 146 -2.72 7.34 -5.35
N TYR A 147 -2.93 7.71 -4.08
CA TYR A 147 -2.96 6.73 -2.98
C TYR A 147 -4.23 5.88 -2.99
N ALA A 148 -5.36 6.43 -3.45
CA ALA A 148 -6.59 5.66 -3.68
C ALA A 148 -6.37 4.56 -4.74
N ALA A 149 -5.73 4.90 -5.87
CA ALA A 149 -5.37 3.91 -6.89
C ALA A 149 -4.44 2.83 -6.33
N ALA A 150 -3.43 3.21 -5.54
CA ALA A 150 -2.50 2.25 -4.91
C ALA A 150 -3.22 1.29 -3.94
N ALA A 151 -4.16 1.80 -3.13
CA ALA A 151 -4.96 1.00 -2.20
C ALA A 151 -5.88 0.02 -2.95
N LEU A 152 -6.55 0.47 -4.03
CA LEU A 152 -7.38 -0.39 -4.88
C LEU A 152 -6.56 -1.52 -5.53
N GLY A 153 -5.33 -1.23 -5.97
CA GLY A 153 -4.40 -2.25 -6.46
C GLY A 153 -3.99 -3.28 -5.40
N LYS A 154 -3.94 -2.90 -4.11
CA LYS A 154 -3.68 -3.82 -3.01
C LYS A 154 -4.90 -4.71 -2.71
N ILE A 155 -6.12 -4.16 -2.79
CA ILE A 155 -7.37 -4.90 -2.58
C ILE A 155 -7.61 -5.91 -3.72
N LYS A 156 -7.23 -5.58 -4.95
CA LYS A 156 -7.39 -6.41 -6.16
C LYS A 156 -8.85 -6.72 -6.52
N ASP A 157 -9.78 -5.81 -6.22
CA ASP A 157 -11.18 -5.97 -6.58
C ASP A 157 -11.43 -5.52 -8.02
N THR A 158 -12.09 -6.36 -8.83
CA THR A 158 -12.34 -6.09 -10.26
C THR A 158 -13.28 -4.92 -10.50
N ARG A 159 -14.09 -4.51 -9.53
CA ARG A 159 -14.92 -3.29 -9.61
C ARG A 159 -14.09 -2.03 -9.84
N ALA A 160 -12.83 -2.03 -9.42
CA ALA A 160 -11.91 -0.92 -9.60
C ALA A 160 -11.36 -0.79 -11.03
N VAL A 161 -11.47 -1.82 -11.89
CA VAL A 161 -10.83 -1.86 -13.21
C VAL A 161 -11.27 -0.68 -14.09
N LYS A 162 -12.56 -0.51 -14.34
CA LYS A 162 -13.07 0.58 -15.18
C LYS A 162 -12.70 1.97 -14.63
N PRO A 163 -12.91 2.27 -13.31
CA PRO A 163 -12.43 3.52 -12.71
C PRO A 163 -10.93 3.75 -12.91
N LEU A 164 -10.08 2.76 -12.67
CA LEU A 164 -8.64 2.86 -12.83
C LEU A 164 -8.22 3.08 -14.30
N ILE A 165 -8.91 2.49 -15.27
CA ILE A 165 -8.70 2.76 -16.70
C ILE A 165 -8.95 4.25 -17.01
N THR A 166 -9.95 4.88 -16.39
CA THR A 166 -10.19 6.33 -16.55
C THR A 166 -9.02 7.13 -15.98
N VAL A 167 -8.45 6.71 -14.87
CA VAL A 167 -7.32 7.38 -14.19
C VAL A 167 -6.01 7.25 -14.97
N LEU A 168 -5.86 6.32 -15.92
CA LEU A 168 -4.73 6.30 -16.85
C LEU A 168 -4.62 7.56 -17.72
N LYS A 169 -5.64 8.40 -17.75
CA LYS A 169 -5.68 9.68 -18.47
C LYS A 169 -5.61 10.91 -17.54
N ASP A 170 -5.25 10.71 -16.27
CA ASP A 170 -5.13 11.80 -15.30
C ASP A 170 -4.07 12.82 -15.72
N VAL A 171 -4.25 14.07 -15.36
CA VAL A 171 -3.27 15.13 -15.63
C VAL A 171 -1.95 14.93 -14.88
N ASP A 172 -2.01 14.33 -13.71
CA ASP A 172 -0.86 14.02 -12.85
C ASP A 172 -0.25 12.66 -13.21
N SER A 173 1.03 12.66 -13.60
CA SER A 173 1.73 11.43 -14.02
C SER A 173 1.88 10.41 -12.88
N SER A 174 2.03 10.87 -11.63
CA SER A 174 2.11 9.96 -10.47
C SER A 174 0.80 9.22 -10.26
N THR A 175 -0.32 9.88 -10.56
CA THR A 175 -1.67 9.29 -10.51
C THR A 175 -1.84 8.27 -11.64
N ARG A 176 -1.44 8.59 -12.90
CA ARG A 176 -1.46 7.64 -14.02
C ARG A 176 -0.59 6.41 -13.74
N ASN A 177 0.60 6.64 -13.20
CA ASN A 177 1.54 5.60 -12.78
C ASN A 177 0.92 4.65 -11.73
N ALA A 178 0.29 5.20 -10.69
CA ALA A 178 -0.38 4.40 -9.67
C ALA A 178 -1.53 3.56 -10.24
N ALA A 179 -2.28 4.12 -11.21
CA ALA A 179 -3.36 3.40 -11.89
C ALA A 179 -2.82 2.22 -12.73
N ALA A 180 -1.74 2.42 -13.50
CA ALA A 180 -1.12 1.35 -14.28
C ALA A 180 -0.66 0.19 -13.37
N ARG A 181 0.02 0.50 -12.27
CA ARG A 181 0.44 -0.50 -11.27
C ARG A 181 -0.73 -1.22 -10.62
N ALA A 182 -1.81 -0.50 -10.31
CA ALA A 182 -3.01 -1.08 -9.71
C ALA A 182 -3.68 -2.06 -10.67
N LEU A 183 -3.83 -1.70 -11.94
CA LEU A 183 -4.39 -2.58 -12.98
C LEU A 183 -3.55 -3.85 -13.16
N GLY A 184 -2.22 -3.74 -13.15
CA GLY A 184 -1.32 -4.90 -13.19
C GLY A 184 -1.51 -5.85 -11.99
N LYS A 185 -1.76 -5.31 -10.78
CA LYS A 185 -2.03 -6.12 -9.58
C LYS A 185 -3.39 -6.80 -9.61
N ILE A 186 -4.40 -6.17 -10.22
CA ILE A 186 -5.75 -6.73 -10.37
C ILE A 186 -5.75 -7.85 -11.43
N LYS A 187 -4.92 -7.73 -12.48
CA LYS A 187 -4.74 -8.73 -13.55
C LYS A 187 -5.99 -8.98 -14.38
N ASP A 188 -6.81 -7.97 -14.63
CA ASP A 188 -8.01 -8.08 -15.46
C ASP A 188 -7.68 -7.77 -16.92
N ALA A 189 -8.13 -8.64 -17.85
CA ALA A 189 -7.86 -8.53 -19.28
C ALA A 189 -8.46 -7.28 -19.95
N HIS A 190 -9.48 -6.65 -19.37
CA HIS A 190 -10.02 -5.37 -19.87
C HIS A 190 -9.03 -4.21 -19.76
N ALA A 191 -7.98 -4.34 -18.93
CA ALA A 191 -6.94 -3.34 -18.79
C ALA A 191 -5.88 -3.40 -19.92
N VAL A 192 -5.84 -4.44 -20.73
CA VAL A 192 -4.76 -4.68 -21.71
C VAL A 192 -4.66 -3.55 -22.71
N GLU A 193 -5.73 -3.25 -23.45
CA GLU A 193 -5.73 -2.18 -24.45
C GLU A 193 -5.43 -0.79 -23.86
N PRO A 194 -6.05 -0.38 -22.74
CA PRO A 194 -5.67 0.86 -22.05
C PRO A 194 -4.20 0.92 -21.63
N LEU A 195 -3.62 -0.19 -21.18
CA LEU A 195 -2.20 -0.25 -20.80
C LEU A 195 -1.27 -0.22 -22.03
N ILE A 196 -1.67 -0.80 -23.15
CA ILE A 196 -0.95 -0.68 -24.43
C ILE A 196 -0.89 0.78 -24.86
N ILE A 197 -1.96 1.54 -24.70
CA ILE A 197 -1.95 2.99 -24.96
C ILE A 197 -0.99 3.71 -23.99
N ALA A 198 -0.97 3.32 -22.73
CA ALA A 198 -0.10 3.90 -21.70
C ALA A 198 1.41 3.60 -21.92
N LEU A 199 1.78 2.60 -22.77
CA LEU A 199 3.16 2.42 -23.23
C LEU A 199 3.70 3.59 -24.05
N LYS A 200 2.83 4.50 -24.49
CA LYS A 200 3.18 5.71 -25.26
C LYS A 200 3.03 7.01 -24.45
N ASP A 201 2.89 6.91 -23.12
CA ASP A 201 2.77 8.07 -22.25
C ASP A 201 4.03 8.94 -22.31
N ASP A 202 3.87 10.25 -22.14
CA ASP A 202 5.01 11.19 -22.12
C ASP A 202 5.95 10.92 -20.92
N ASP A 203 5.39 10.47 -19.78
CA ASP A 203 6.16 10.15 -18.57
C ASP A 203 6.70 8.71 -18.63
N SER A 204 8.02 8.57 -18.53
CA SER A 204 8.68 7.26 -18.59
C SER A 204 8.31 6.33 -17.45
N SER A 205 7.92 6.85 -16.28
CA SER A 205 7.48 6.04 -15.15
C SER A 205 6.11 5.40 -15.44
N VAL A 206 5.23 6.11 -16.17
CA VAL A 206 3.95 5.56 -16.61
C VAL A 206 4.19 4.46 -17.65
N ARG A 207 5.05 4.71 -18.66
CA ARG A 207 5.40 3.70 -19.68
C ARG A 207 5.99 2.44 -19.03
N ARG A 208 6.93 2.62 -18.10
CA ARG A 208 7.55 1.52 -17.33
C ARG A 208 6.50 0.68 -16.60
N ASP A 209 5.61 1.32 -15.86
CA ASP A 209 4.64 0.61 -15.04
C ASP A 209 3.52 0.00 -15.89
N ALA A 210 3.21 0.58 -17.06
CA ALA A 210 2.34 -0.02 -18.06
C ALA A 210 2.95 -1.32 -18.62
N ALA A 211 4.25 -1.31 -18.96
CA ALA A 211 4.96 -2.51 -19.40
C ALA A 211 4.93 -3.60 -18.33
N GLY A 212 5.27 -3.25 -17.09
CA GLY A 212 5.20 -4.19 -15.97
C GLY A 212 3.81 -4.76 -15.74
N ALA A 213 2.77 -3.92 -15.82
CA ALA A 213 1.37 -4.33 -15.67
C ALA A 213 0.93 -5.32 -16.75
N LEU A 214 1.31 -5.08 -18.01
CA LEU A 214 1.03 -6.01 -19.11
C LEU A 214 1.71 -7.37 -18.89
N GLY A 215 2.94 -7.38 -18.36
CA GLY A 215 3.63 -8.60 -17.98
C GLY A 215 2.94 -9.37 -16.84
N GLU A 216 2.31 -8.66 -15.89
CA GLU A 216 1.54 -9.31 -14.82
C GLU A 216 0.20 -9.88 -15.31
N ILE A 217 -0.45 -9.23 -16.29
CA ILE A 217 -1.70 -9.71 -16.90
C ILE A 217 -1.43 -10.92 -17.81
N LYS A 218 -0.26 -10.97 -18.48
CA LYS A 218 0.18 -12.06 -19.36
C LYS A 218 -0.71 -12.28 -20.58
N ASP A 219 -1.30 -11.24 -21.15
CA ASP A 219 -2.11 -11.33 -22.35
C ASP A 219 -1.25 -11.21 -23.62
N THR A 220 -1.42 -12.11 -24.57
CA THR A 220 -0.62 -12.16 -25.80
C THR A 220 -0.84 -10.97 -26.75
N ARG A 221 -1.91 -10.20 -26.57
CA ARG A 221 -2.14 -8.93 -27.31
C ARG A 221 -1.06 -7.89 -27.00
N ALA A 222 -0.43 -7.98 -25.83
CA ALA A 222 0.62 -7.07 -25.44
C ALA A 222 1.99 -7.36 -26.10
N VAL A 223 2.17 -8.52 -26.74
CA VAL A 223 3.48 -8.96 -27.23
C VAL A 223 4.11 -7.95 -28.21
N GLN A 224 3.41 -7.61 -29.30
CA GLN A 224 3.97 -6.67 -30.27
C GLN A 224 4.20 -5.26 -29.69
N PRO A 225 3.25 -4.65 -28.93
CA PRO A 225 3.52 -3.38 -28.24
C PRO A 225 4.71 -3.41 -27.27
N LEU A 226 4.96 -4.52 -26.60
CA LEU A 226 6.11 -4.68 -25.71
C LEU A 226 7.41 -4.86 -26.49
N ILE A 227 7.39 -5.54 -27.66
CA ILE A 227 8.53 -5.60 -28.58
C ILE A 227 8.91 -4.19 -29.05
N ASP A 228 7.94 -3.35 -29.39
CA ASP A 228 8.19 -1.96 -29.77
C ASP A 228 8.79 -1.17 -28.60
N ALA A 229 8.36 -1.43 -27.36
CA ALA A 229 8.88 -0.80 -26.15
C ALA A 229 10.31 -1.24 -25.76
N LEU A 230 10.86 -2.31 -26.34
CA LEU A 230 12.29 -2.64 -26.20
C LEU A 230 13.19 -1.55 -26.80
N LYS A 231 12.68 -0.68 -27.68
CA LYS A 231 13.36 0.43 -28.30
C LYS A 231 13.05 1.78 -27.65
N ASP A 232 12.43 1.78 -26.47
CA ASP A 232 12.11 3.03 -25.72
C ASP A 232 13.40 3.82 -25.43
N ASN A 233 13.29 5.13 -25.39
CA ASN A 233 14.42 6.01 -25.04
C ASN A 233 14.85 5.92 -23.58
N ASN A 234 14.07 5.28 -22.71
CA ASN A 234 14.36 5.07 -21.30
C ASN A 234 14.69 3.60 -21.02
N SER A 235 15.92 3.36 -20.54
CA SER A 235 16.42 2.00 -20.27
C SER A 235 15.58 1.20 -19.27
N THR A 236 14.94 1.87 -18.31
CA THR A 236 14.06 1.19 -17.34
C THR A 236 12.77 0.70 -18.00
N VAL A 237 12.27 1.43 -19.01
CA VAL A 237 11.12 0.98 -19.82
C VAL A 237 11.51 -0.24 -20.65
N GLN A 238 12.68 -0.18 -21.32
CA GLN A 238 13.22 -1.31 -22.11
C GLN A 238 13.34 -2.56 -21.23
N TRP A 239 13.90 -2.42 -20.03
CA TRP A 239 14.04 -3.53 -19.09
C TRP A 239 12.70 -4.12 -18.68
N CYS A 240 11.72 -3.28 -18.30
CA CYS A 240 10.39 -3.75 -17.92
C CYS A 240 9.64 -4.40 -19.09
N ALA A 241 9.85 -3.93 -20.34
CA ALA A 241 9.28 -4.54 -21.52
C ALA A 241 9.85 -5.94 -21.75
N ALA A 242 11.18 -6.11 -21.64
CA ALA A 242 11.81 -7.43 -21.74
C ALA A 242 11.35 -8.39 -20.64
N GLU A 243 11.28 -7.93 -19.39
CA GLU A 243 10.76 -8.73 -18.27
C GLU A 243 9.30 -9.14 -18.52
N ALA A 244 8.46 -8.22 -19.03
CA ALA A 244 7.07 -8.49 -19.35
C ALA A 244 6.93 -9.55 -20.46
N LEU A 245 7.72 -9.46 -21.54
CA LEU A 245 7.77 -10.46 -22.59
C LEU A 245 8.20 -11.83 -22.06
N GLY A 246 9.19 -11.87 -21.16
CA GLY A 246 9.59 -13.09 -20.47
C GLY A 246 8.49 -13.71 -19.61
N LYS A 247 7.64 -12.89 -18.97
CA LYS A 247 6.48 -13.35 -18.19
C LYS A 247 5.34 -13.86 -19.07
N ILE A 248 5.13 -13.27 -20.26
CA ILE A 248 4.11 -13.70 -21.24
C ILE A 248 4.52 -15.03 -21.90
N LYS A 249 5.82 -15.23 -22.14
CA LYS A 249 6.39 -16.46 -22.74
C LYS A 249 5.88 -16.77 -24.15
N ASP A 250 5.66 -15.75 -24.97
CA ASP A 250 5.26 -15.93 -26.37
C ASP A 250 6.49 -16.04 -27.27
N ALA A 251 6.50 -17.04 -28.15
CA ALA A 251 7.64 -17.32 -29.05
C ALA A 251 8.00 -16.15 -29.97
N ARG A 252 7.05 -15.30 -30.34
CA ARG A 252 7.28 -14.10 -31.16
C ARG A 252 8.27 -13.12 -30.56
N ALA A 253 8.46 -13.14 -29.25
CA ALA A 253 9.38 -12.24 -28.55
C ALA A 253 10.84 -12.73 -28.59
N VAL A 254 11.10 -14.01 -28.86
CA VAL A 254 12.41 -14.65 -28.63
C VAL A 254 13.51 -13.98 -29.46
N GLU A 255 13.32 -13.82 -30.79
CA GLU A 255 14.30 -13.21 -31.68
C GLU A 255 14.62 -11.76 -31.23
N HIS A 256 13.61 -10.96 -30.94
CA HIS A 256 13.79 -9.58 -30.50
C HIS A 256 14.49 -9.43 -29.13
N LEU A 257 14.26 -10.41 -28.22
CA LEU A 257 14.98 -10.45 -26.95
C LEU A 257 16.46 -10.80 -27.15
N ILE A 258 16.78 -11.72 -28.08
CA ILE A 258 18.17 -12.06 -28.45
C ILE A 258 18.87 -10.84 -29.04
N ASP A 259 18.26 -10.18 -30.03
CA ASP A 259 18.80 -8.95 -30.66
C ASP A 259 19.07 -7.88 -29.58
N THR A 260 18.15 -7.70 -28.63
CA THR A 260 18.31 -6.73 -27.55
C THR A 260 19.49 -7.08 -26.63
N LEU A 261 19.80 -8.35 -26.41
CA LEU A 261 20.94 -8.80 -25.63
C LEU A 261 22.26 -8.58 -26.38
N GLU A 262 22.30 -8.81 -27.69
CA GLU A 262 23.48 -8.60 -28.53
C GLU A 262 23.82 -7.13 -28.71
N ASP A 263 22.83 -6.25 -28.90
CA ASP A 263 23.02 -4.78 -28.95
C ASP A 263 23.49 -4.20 -27.62
N ASN A 264 23.26 -4.88 -26.51
CA ASN A 264 23.54 -4.43 -25.16
C ASN A 264 24.86 -4.88 -24.54
N ASP A 265 25.87 -5.29 -25.32
CA ASP A 265 27.26 -5.37 -24.84
C ASP A 265 27.78 -4.01 -24.26
N ARG A 266 26.91 -2.99 -24.29
CA ARG A 266 27.10 -1.62 -23.84
C ARG A 266 26.49 -1.25 -22.46
N GLY A 267 26.15 -2.21 -21.62
CA GLY A 267 26.05 -1.94 -20.17
C GLY A 267 24.67 -1.92 -19.50
N VAL A 268 23.54 -2.13 -20.17
CA VAL A 268 22.21 -2.06 -19.55
C VAL A 268 21.86 -3.35 -18.78
N TRP A 269 22.34 -4.51 -19.22
CA TRP A 269 21.94 -5.83 -18.68
C TRP A 269 22.95 -6.46 -17.69
N ARG A 270 24.06 -5.78 -17.37
CA ARG A 270 25.07 -6.30 -16.41
C ARG A 270 24.59 -6.38 -14.95
N LYS A 271 23.39 -5.95 -14.62
CA LYS A 271 22.84 -5.95 -13.25
C LYS A 271 21.57 -6.78 -13.07
N ALA A 272 21.17 -7.56 -14.05
CA ALA A 272 20.18 -8.61 -13.93
C ALA A 272 20.88 -9.98 -13.97
#